data_35822a3c5e15597a935be4d27f809a42
#
_entry.id   35822a3c5e15597a935be4d27f809a42
#
_cell.length_a   1.000
_cell.length_b   1.000
_cell.length_c   1.000
_cell.angle_alpha   90.00
_cell.angle_beta   90.00
_cell.angle_gamma   90.00
#
_symmetry.space_group_name_H-M   'P 1'
#
loop_
_entity.id
_entity.type
_entity.pdbx_description
1 polymer ?
#
loop_
_entity_poly.entity_id
_entity_poly.type
_entity_poly.pdbx_seq_one_letter_code
_entity_poly.pdbx_strand_id
1 'polypeptide(L)'
;MKINDAGLKLIEDFEGCRLTAYKPVAAEKYWTIGYGHYGKDVYQGMRITQAQAEAYLKSDVAKFETAVNNLNRTWTENQFSALVSFCYNCGEGNLKTLCKNRTADEIASKMLLYNKGADGKVLNGLVRRRKAEKELFQSGSTTTKTCEVKKVAQYAVTVTADTLNVRTGAGTGNGMLKVGGKDFQLPKGMVVSIEAETSGWGKITNIGGWIKLSYTKKG
;
A
#
# COMPACT_ATOMS: atom_id res chain seq x y z
N MET A 1 15.77 9.92 -5.27
CA MET A 1 15.17 8.56 -5.25
C MET A 1 14.32 8.36 -6.50
N LYS A 2 13.98 7.12 -6.81
CA LYS A 2 13.08 6.73 -7.90
C LYS A 2 11.91 5.91 -7.34
N ILE A 3 10.76 5.97 -8.03
CA ILE A 3 9.60 5.14 -7.69
C ILE A 3 9.94 3.66 -7.93
N ASN A 4 9.50 2.79 -7.00
CA ASN A 4 9.66 1.35 -7.15
C ASN A 4 8.44 0.71 -7.88
N ASP A 5 8.55 -0.57 -8.18
CA ASP A 5 7.51 -1.31 -8.91
C ASP A 5 6.16 -1.32 -8.18
N ALA A 6 6.16 -1.33 -6.84
CA ALA A 6 4.92 -1.28 -6.06
C ALA A 6 4.20 0.07 -6.24
N GLY A 7 4.95 1.17 -6.31
CA GLY A 7 4.38 2.50 -6.58
C GLY A 7 3.88 2.65 -8.01
N LEU A 8 4.62 2.13 -9.01
CA LEU A 8 4.17 2.12 -10.40
C LEU A 8 2.88 1.31 -10.53
N LYS A 9 2.86 0.09 -9.98
CA LYS A 9 1.68 -0.78 -9.99
C LYS A 9 0.46 -0.11 -9.36
N LEU A 10 0.65 0.63 -8.28
CA LEU A 10 -0.44 1.38 -7.64
C LEU A 10 -1.01 2.44 -8.58
N ILE A 11 -0.17 3.20 -9.30
CA ILE A 11 -0.64 4.18 -10.28
C ILE A 11 -1.40 3.47 -11.41
N GLU A 12 -0.85 2.40 -11.95
CA GLU A 12 -1.47 1.59 -13.01
C GLU A 12 -2.87 1.10 -12.64
N ASP A 13 -3.04 0.59 -11.41
CA ASP A 13 -4.31 0.03 -10.92
C ASP A 13 -5.42 1.09 -10.79
N PHE A 14 -5.04 2.36 -10.53
CA PHE A 14 -6.02 3.45 -10.36
C PHE A 14 -6.25 4.28 -11.62
N GLU A 15 -5.28 4.41 -12.52
CA GLU A 15 -5.46 5.16 -13.76
C GLU A 15 -6.16 4.33 -14.85
N GLY A 16 -5.91 3.01 -14.87
CA GLY A 16 -6.32 2.15 -15.97
C GLY A 16 -5.49 2.42 -17.23
N CYS A 17 -5.46 1.47 -18.16
CA CYS A 17 -4.65 1.56 -19.38
C CYS A 17 -5.52 1.58 -20.63
N ARG A 18 -5.28 2.56 -21.52
CA ARG A 18 -5.87 2.58 -22.85
C ARG A 18 -4.78 2.52 -23.92
N LEU A 19 -4.73 1.42 -24.64
CA LEU A 19 -3.71 1.17 -25.67
C LEU A 19 -4.04 1.85 -27.02
N THR A 20 -5.18 2.51 -27.13
CA THR A 20 -5.58 3.33 -28.28
C THR A 20 -5.81 4.76 -27.80
N ALA A 21 -5.27 5.73 -28.56
CA ALA A 21 -5.40 7.14 -28.23
C ALA A 21 -6.87 7.59 -28.17
N TYR A 22 -7.19 8.41 -27.19
CA TYR A 22 -8.53 8.94 -26.94
C TYR A 22 -8.46 10.40 -26.47
N LYS A 23 -9.59 11.09 -26.52
CA LYS A 23 -9.77 12.40 -25.91
C LYS A 23 -10.82 12.27 -24.81
N PRO A 24 -10.48 12.49 -23.52
CA PRO A 24 -11.45 12.51 -22.43
C PRO A 24 -12.50 13.58 -22.61
N VAL A 25 -12.09 14.76 -23.13
CA VAL A 25 -12.95 15.88 -23.49
C VAL A 25 -12.62 16.30 -24.91
N ALA A 26 -13.63 16.48 -25.76
CA ALA A 26 -13.43 16.81 -27.17
C ALA A 26 -12.63 18.10 -27.41
N ALA A 27 -12.71 19.05 -26.48
CA ALA A 27 -11.99 20.33 -26.53
C ALA A 27 -10.51 20.25 -26.15
N GLU A 28 -10.01 19.09 -25.69
CA GLU A 28 -8.58 18.94 -25.36
C GLU A 28 -7.69 19.14 -26.58
N LYS A 29 -6.57 19.85 -26.37
CA LYS A 29 -5.63 20.16 -27.45
C LYS A 29 -4.95 18.91 -27.99
N TYR A 30 -4.53 18.00 -27.10
CA TYR A 30 -3.79 16.79 -27.44
C TYR A 30 -4.61 15.52 -27.14
N TRP A 31 -4.13 14.41 -27.62
CA TRP A 31 -4.68 13.09 -27.35
C TRP A 31 -4.04 12.50 -26.11
N THR A 32 -4.73 11.53 -25.49
CA THR A 32 -4.28 10.79 -24.33
C THR A 32 -4.14 9.31 -24.69
N ILE A 33 -3.14 8.63 -24.13
CA ILE A 33 -2.91 7.20 -24.36
C ILE A 33 -2.27 6.55 -23.11
N GLY A 34 -2.28 5.23 -23.02
CA GLY A 34 -1.66 4.48 -21.93
C GLY A 34 -2.34 4.76 -20.59
N TYR A 35 -1.57 5.09 -19.59
CA TYR A 35 -1.98 5.42 -18.22
C TYR A 35 -2.23 6.92 -18.01
N GLY A 36 -2.68 7.61 -19.03
CA GLY A 36 -2.93 9.05 -18.97
C GLY A 36 -1.83 9.91 -19.59
N HIS A 37 -0.94 9.32 -20.39
CA HIS A 37 0.07 10.07 -21.13
C HIS A 37 -0.62 11.01 -22.13
N TYR A 38 -0.40 12.33 -21.96
CA TYR A 38 -1.02 13.41 -22.71
C TYR A 38 0.06 14.31 -23.30
N GLY A 39 0.09 14.44 -24.60
CA GLY A 39 1.12 15.26 -25.25
C GLY A 39 0.92 15.41 -26.74
N LYS A 40 1.78 16.27 -27.35
CA LYS A 40 1.83 16.51 -28.80
C LYS A 40 2.33 15.33 -29.61
N ASP A 41 2.93 14.35 -28.96
CA ASP A 41 3.43 13.10 -29.48
C ASP A 41 2.34 12.03 -29.59
N VAL A 42 1.14 12.27 -29.03
CA VAL A 42 -0.02 11.40 -29.15
C VAL A 42 -0.99 11.97 -30.20
N TYR A 43 -1.35 11.16 -31.18
CA TYR A 43 -2.22 11.56 -32.30
C TYR A 43 -3.41 10.62 -32.47
N GLN A 44 -4.39 11.05 -33.22
CA GLN A 44 -5.60 10.27 -33.50
C GLN A 44 -5.29 8.92 -34.13
N GLY A 45 -5.86 7.85 -33.59
CA GLY A 45 -5.67 6.50 -34.12
C GLY A 45 -4.37 5.84 -33.68
N MET A 46 -3.49 6.51 -32.92
CA MET A 46 -2.28 5.93 -32.37
C MET A 46 -2.62 4.72 -31.49
N ARG A 47 -1.85 3.65 -31.68
CA ARG A 47 -1.92 2.42 -30.86
C ARG A 47 -0.54 2.09 -30.32
N ILE A 48 -0.50 1.66 -29.07
CA ILE A 48 0.73 1.25 -28.39
C ILE A 48 0.57 -0.13 -27.75
N THR A 49 1.69 -0.76 -27.46
CA THR A 49 1.74 -1.99 -26.69
C THR A 49 1.67 -1.67 -25.19
N GLN A 50 1.39 -2.69 -24.37
CA GLN A 50 1.43 -2.58 -22.91
C GLN A 50 2.80 -2.09 -22.43
N ALA A 51 3.90 -2.64 -22.95
CA ALA A 51 5.25 -2.22 -22.60
C ALA A 51 5.53 -0.76 -22.94
N GLN A 52 4.98 -0.23 -24.04
CA GLN A 52 5.09 1.18 -24.39
C GLN A 52 4.27 2.07 -23.42
N ALA A 53 3.09 1.62 -22.99
CA ALA A 53 2.30 2.34 -21.98
C ALA A 53 3.04 2.45 -20.64
N GLU A 54 3.69 1.36 -20.21
CA GLU A 54 4.53 1.34 -19.01
C GLU A 54 5.78 2.25 -19.15
N ALA A 55 6.38 2.29 -20.34
CA ALA A 55 7.50 3.20 -20.63
C ALA A 55 7.07 4.67 -20.56
N TYR A 56 5.91 5.02 -21.12
CA TYR A 56 5.32 6.36 -20.96
C TYR A 56 5.06 6.69 -19.50
N LEU A 57 4.44 5.79 -18.74
CA LEU A 57 4.19 6.03 -17.31
C LEU A 57 5.50 6.31 -16.55
N LYS A 58 6.55 5.50 -16.77
CA LYS A 58 7.87 5.71 -16.16
C LYS A 58 8.47 7.08 -16.50
N SER A 59 8.27 7.56 -17.73
CA SER A 59 8.69 8.90 -18.13
C SER A 59 7.86 10.00 -17.45
N ASP A 60 6.53 9.81 -17.41
CA ASP A 60 5.61 10.83 -16.87
C ASP A 60 5.75 11.02 -15.36
N VAL A 61 6.08 9.95 -14.61
CA VAL A 61 6.27 10.04 -13.17
C VAL A 61 7.53 10.80 -12.77
N ALA A 62 8.50 11.00 -13.66
CA ALA A 62 9.79 11.62 -13.35
C ALA A 62 9.64 13.04 -12.75
N LYS A 63 8.67 13.82 -13.21
CA LYS A 63 8.38 15.15 -12.65
C LYS A 63 7.85 15.08 -11.21
N PHE A 64 7.07 14.05 -10.88
CA PHE A 64 6.53 13.84 -9.54
C PHE A 64 7.59 13.28 -8.59
N GLU A 65 8.52 12.44 -9.11
CA GLU A 65 9.71 12.03 -8.37
C GLU A 65 10.57 13.24 -7.97
N THR A 66 10.75 14.19 -8.91
CA THR A 66 11.45 15.44 -8.63
C THR A 66 10.74 16.24 -7.55
N ALA A 67 9.41 16.35 -7.59
CA ALA A 67 8.63 17.05 -6.57
C ALA A 67 8.80 16.44 -5.17
N VAL A 68 8.81 15.09 -5.06
CA VAL A 68 9.03 14.40 -3.79
C VAL A 68 10.48 14.56 -3.31
N ASN A 69 11.47 14.45 -4.20
CA ASN A 69 12.88 14.69 -3.86
C ASN A 69 13.12 16.10 -3.33
N ASN A 70 12.44 17.11 -3.89
CA ASN A 70 12.54 18.52 -3.49
C ASN A 70 11.94 18.82 -2.10
N LEU A 71 11.27 17.85 -1.47
CA LEU A 71 10.86 18.01 -0.07
C LEU A 71 12.05 17.98 0.91
N ASN A 72 13.24 17.59 0.44
CA ASN A 72 14.49 17.53 1.22
C ASN A 72 14.34 16.75 2.53
N ARG A 73 13.68 15.60 2.45
CA ARG A 73 13.45 14.68 3.56
C ARG A 73 13.88 13.27 3.19
N THR A 74 14.33 12.52 4.17
CA THR A 74 14.64 11.09 4.01
C THR A 74 13.36 10.27 4.03
N TRP A 75 13.17 9.45 3.02
CA TRP A 75 12.04 8.53 2.86
C TRP A 75 12.54 7.11 2.69
N THR A 76 11.75 6.13 3.12
CA THR A 76 11.94 4.76 2.65
C THR A 76 11.49 4.66 1.18
N GLU A 77 11.89 3.60 0.46
CA GLU A 77 11.47 3.41 -0.94
C GLU A 77 9.95 3.39 -1.10
N ASN A 78 9.24 2.76 -0.16
CA ASN A 78 7.80 2.67 -0.21
C ASN A 78 7.12 3.99 0.19
N GLN A 79 7.68 4.73 1.15
CA GLN A 79 7.22 6.08 1.46
C GLN A 79 7.35 7.01 0.27
N PHE A 80 8.53 7.00 -0.36
CA PHE A 80 8.79 7.78 -1.55
C PHE A 80 7.80 7.43 -2.66
N SER A 81 7.61 6.14 -2.95
CA SER A 81 6.75 5.66 -4.01
C SER A 81 5.27 5.99 -3.78
N ALA A 82 4.80 5.88 -2.54
CA ALA A 82 3.45 6.30 -2.17
C ALA A 82 3.23 7.81 -2.34
N LEU A 83 4.23 8.63 -1.97
CA LEU A 83 4.17 10.08 -2.17
C LEU A 83 4.23 10.48 -3.64
N VAL A 84 4.95 9.74 -4.49
CA VAL A 84 4.93 9.93 -5.94
C VAL A 84 3.54 9.63 -6.50
N SER A 85 2.90 8.51 -6.10
CA SER A 85 1.52 8.21 -6.49
C SER A 85 0.54 9.28 -6.02
N PHE A 86 0.66 9.73 -4.77
CA PHE A 86 -0.15 10.82 -4.24
C PHE A 86 0.04 12.11 -5.05
N CYS A 87 1.29 12.49 -5.35
CA CYS A 87 1.62 13.68 -6.12
C CYS A 87 1.09 13.58 -7.56
N TYR A 88 1.17 12.40 -8.18
CA TYR A 88 0.62 12.13 -9.51
C TYR A 88 -0.87 12.48 -9.59
N ASN A 89 -1.64 12.09 -8.57
CA ASN A 89 -3.10 12.30 -8.54
C ASN A 89 -3.51 13.68 -7.97
N CYS A 90 -2.84 14.16 -6.92
CA CYS A 90 -3.23 15.37 -6.19
C CYS A 90 -2.43 16.62 -6.55
N GLY A 91 -1.31 16.46 -7.27
CA GLY A 91 -0.40 17.55 -7.64
C GLY A 91 0.58 17.96 -6.55
N GLU A 92 1.59 18.73 -6.96
CA GLU A 92 2.71 19.15 -6.10
C GLU A 92 2.28 20.07 -4.94
N GLY A 93 1.30 20.94 -5.16
CA GLY A 93 0.79 21.84 -4.11
C GLY A 93 0.20 21.06 -2.93
N ASN A 94 -0.60 20.04 -3.23
CA ASN A 94 -1.19 19.16 -2.21
C ASN A 94 -0.13 18.27 -1.54
N LEU A 95 0.89 17.81 -2.29
CA LEU A 95 2.02 17.09 -1.73
C LEU A 95 2.77 17.94 -0.69
N LYS A 96 3.11 19.18 -1.05
CA LYS A 96 3.77 20.12 -0.12
C LYS A 96 2.94 20.36 1.14
N THR A 97 1.63 20.59 0.96
CA THR A 97 0.69 20.77 2.09
C THR A 97 0.60 19.53 2.96
N LEU A 98 0.52 18.35 2.36
CA LEU A 98 0.48 17.08 3.09
C LEU A 98 1.73 16.86 3.93
N CYS A 99 2.91 17.19 3.41
CA CYS A 99 4.19 16.88 4.06
C CYS A 99 4.69 17.97 5.01
N LYS A 100 4.13 19.20 4.95
CA LYS A 100 4.62 20.35 5.72
C LYS A 100 4.51 20.13 7.23
N ASN A 101 5.65 20.17 7.92
CA ASN A 101 5.75 20.09 9.39
C ASN A 101 5.04 18.87 10.01
N ARG A 102 5.03 17.72 9.32
CA ARG A 102 4.38 16.50 9.81
C ARG A 102 5.35 15.35 9.89
N THR A 103 5.13 14.51 10.87
CA THR A 103 5.76 13.18 11.01
C THR A 103 5.23 12.23 9.94
N ALA A 104 5.90 11.10 9.74
CA ALA A 104 5.45 10.06 8.79
C ALA A 104 4.04 9.53 9.14
N ASP A 105 3.76 9.32 10.41
CA ASP A 105 2.43 8.83 10.87
C ASP A 105 1.31 9.84 10.62
N GLU A 106 1.61 11.12 10.83
CA GLU A 106 0.66 12.20 10.52
C GLU A 106 0.40 12.32 9.02
N ILE A 107 1.44 12.19 8.18
CA ILE A 107 1.32 12.16 6.72
C ILE A 107 0.40 11.01 6.30
N ALA A 108 0.67 9.80 6.78
CA ALA A 108 -0.13 8.61 6.48
C ALA A 108 -1.61 8.78 6.88
N SER A 109 -1.86 9.42 8.03
CA SER A 109 -3.21 9.68 8.52
C SER A 109 -3.93 10.77 7.74
N LYS A 110 -3.22 11.87 7.43
CA LYS A 110 -3.78 13.03 6.70
C LYS A 110 -3.98 12.76 5.21
N MET A 111 -3.22 11.86 4.61
CA MET A 111 -3.38 11.43 3.23
C MET A 111 -4.83 10.98 2.93
N LEU A 112 -5.49 10.30 3.88
CA LEU A 112 -6.86 9.83 3.73
C LEU A 112 -7.90 10.95 3.53
N LEU A 113 -7.58 12.18 3.88
CA LEU A 113 -8.49 13.33 3.74
C LEU A 113 -8.59 13.86 2.29
N TYR A 114 -7.68 13.46 1.40
CA TYR A 114 -7.66 13.86 -0.02
C TYR A 114 -8.53 12.94 -0.88
N ASN A 115 -9.79 12.79 -0.48
CA ASN A 115 -10.76 11.84 -1.07
C ASN A 115 -11.99 12.52 -1.69
N LYS A 116 -11.97 13.86 -1.86
CA LYS A 116 -13.08 14.64 -2.39
C LYS A 116 -12.85 15.04 -3.85
N GLY A 117 -13.93 15.04 -4.61
CA GLY A 117 -13.97 15.61 -5.95
C GLY A 117 -14.03 17.14 -5.96
N ALA A 118 -14.07 17.74 -7.15
CA ALA A 118 -14.15 19.19 -7.33
C ALA A 118 -15.43 19.80 -6.72
N ASP A 119 -16.50 19.01 -6.62
CA ASP A 119 -17.79 19.37 -5.99
C ASP A 119 -17.78 19.21 -4.46
N GLY A 120 -16.65 18.87 -3.86
CA GLY A 120 -16.48 18.65 -2.42
C GLY A 120 -17.03 17.32 -1.90
N LYS A 121 -17.63 16.49 -2.75
CA LYS A 121 -18.17 15.18 -2.35
C LYS A 121 -17.09 14.13 -2.27
N VAL A 122 -17.24 13.21 -1.32
CA VAL A 122 -16.36 12.05 -1.17
C VAL A 122 -16.57 11.09 -2.35
N LEU A 123 -15.48 10.73 -3.01
CA LEU A 123 -15.45 9.77 -4.11
C LEU A 123 -14.86 8.44 -3.66
N ASN A 124 -15.62 7.36 -3.78
CA ASN A 124 -15.20 6.01 -3.36
C ASN A 124 -13.91 5.54 -4.05
N GLY A 125 -13.69 5.95 -5.29
CA GLY A 125 -12.42 5.69 -6.01
C GLY A 125 -11.22 6.33 -5.31
N LEU A 126 -11.35 7.60 -4.90
CA LEU A 126 -10.31 8.32 -4.17
C LEU A 126 -10.10 7.76 -2.76
N VAL A 127 -11.18 7.34 -2.07
CA VAL A 127 -11.07 6.66 -0.77
C VAL A 127 -10.22 5.40 -0.89
N ARG A 128 -10.47 4.56 -1.90
CA ARG A 128 -9.68 3.34 -2.15
C ARG A 128 -8.22 3.68 -2.47
N ARG A 129 -7.99 4.67 -3.35
CA ARG A 129 -6.64 5.11 -3.72
C ARG A 129 -5.85 5.60 -2.52
N ARG A 130 -6.41 6.47 -1.71
CA ARG A 130 -5.76 6.99 -0.48
C ARG A 130 -5.44 5.88 0.53
N LYS A 131 -6.31 4.87 0.66
CA LYS A 131 -6.02 3.70 1.49
C LYS A 131 -4.83 2.90 0.96
N ALA A 132 -4.79 2.61 -0.32
CA ALA A 132 -3.69 1.87 -0.94
C ALA A 132 -2.35 2.65 -0.85
N GLU A 133 -2.37 3.95 -1.09
CA GLU A 133 -1.19 4.81 -0.91
C GLU A 133 -0.71 4.85 0.54
N LYS A 134 -1.63 4.95 1.51
CA LYS A 134 -1.28 4.86 2.93
C LYS A 134 -0.69 3.50 3.28
N GLU A 135 -1.27 2.41 2.81
CA GLU A 135 -0.76 1.06 3.04
C GLU A 135 0.65 0.89 2.47
N LEU A 136 0.91 1.37 1.25
CA LEU A 136 2.25 1.39 0.67
C LEU A 136 3.20 2.28 1.49
N PHE A 137 2.78 3.47 1.88
CA PHE A 137 3.57 4.40 2.68
C PHE A 137 4.01 3.78 4.01
N GLN A 138 3.13 3.03 4.66
CA GLN A 138 3.39 2.38 5.94
C GLN A 138 4.10 1.03 5.83
N SER A 139 4.01 0.34 4.69
CA SER A 139 4.66 -0.95 4.46
C SER A 139 6.19 -0.87 4.37
N GLY A 140 6.74 0.30 4.08
CA GLY A 140 8.18 0.56 4.12
C GLY A 140 8.61 1.41 5.31
N SER A 141 7.70 1.82 6.17
CA SER A 141 7.94 2.35 7.52
C SER A 141 8.21 1.23 8.52
N THR A 142 9.00 0.25 8.14
CA THR A 142 10.01 -0.20 9.05
C THR A 142 11.14 0.86 9.01
N THR A 143 11.03 1.99 9.80
CA THR A 143 11.98 1.97 10.91
C THR A 143 12.11 0.51 11.24
N THR A 144 13.27 -0.05 11.05
CA THR A 144 13.70 -1.26 11.72
C THR A 144 13.61 -1.00 13.26
N LYS A 145 12.41 -0.95 13.82
CA LYS A 145 12.05 -2.07 14.65
C LYS A 145 12.01 -3.23 13.66
N THR A 146 13.11 -3.87 13.46
CA THR A 146 13.14 -5.29 13.54
C THR A 146 12.23 -5.55 14.73
N CYS A 147 10.95 -5.86 14.47
CA CYS A 147 10.26 -6.77 15.34
C CYS A 147 11.13 -7.99 15.16
N GLU A 148 12.24 -8.01 15.91
CA GLU A 148 13.03 -9.21 16.06
C GLU A 148 11.98 -10.23 16.42
N VAL A 149 11.77 -11.17 15.50
CA VAL A 149 11.05 -12.37 15.82
C VAL A 149 11.95 -12.99 16.88
N LYS A 150 11.72 -12.59 18.14
CA LYS A 150 12.48 -13.10 19.27
C LYS A 150 12.13 -14.58 19.32
N LYS A 151 13.07 -15.42 18.92
CA LYS A 151 13.03 -16.81 19.29
C LYS A 151 12.92 -16.84 20.81
N VAL A 152 11.75 -17.20 21.30
CA VAL A 152 11.54 -17.37 22.74
C VAL A 152 11.71 -18.84 23.10
N ALA A 153 12.10 -19.14 24.34
CA ALA A 153 11.95 -20.50 24.85
C ALA A 153 10.47 -20.89 24.66
N GLN A 154 10.24 -22.05 24.07
CA GLN A 154 8.87 -22.51 23.79
C GLN A 154 8.03 -22.50 25.06
N TYR A 155 6.86 -21.89 24.98
CA TYR A 155 5.89 -21.88 26.07
C TYR A 155 4.48 -22.11 25.55
N ALA A 156 3.63 -22.66 26.41
CA ALA A 156 2.25 -22.96 26.07
C ALA A 156 1.34 -21.75 26.32
N VAL A 157 0.35 -21.54 25.45
CA VAL A 157 -0.75 -20.60 25.65
C VAL A 157 -2.08 -21.32 25.40
N THR A 158 -3.10 -20.95 26.18
CA THR A 158 -4.47 -21.42 26.02
C THR A 158 -5.31 -20.34 25.36
N VAL A 159 -6.04 -20.67 24.31
CA VAL A 159 -6.96 -19.76 23.60
C VAL A 159 -8.12 -19.38 24.51
N THR A 160 -8.37 -18.08 24.69
CA THR A 160 -9.46 -17.54 25.53
C THR A 160 -10.65 -17.04 24.72
N ALA A 161 -10.45 -16.68 23.46
CA ALA A 161 -11.52 -16.30 22.53
C ALA A 161 -12.30 -17.54 22.07
N ASP A 162 -13.60 -17.39 21.76
CA ASP A 162 -14.42 -18.50 21.28
C ASP A 162 -13.86 -19.11 19.99
N THR A 163 -13.30 -18.26 19.12
CA THR A 163 -12.57 -18.65 17.91
C THR A 163 -11.41 -17.70 17.69
N LEU A 164 -10.21 -18.21 17.47
CA LEU A 164 -9.00 -17.43 17.21
C LEU A 164 -8.45 -17.73 15.82
N ASN A 165 -8.36 -16.71 14.99
CA ASN A 165 -7.84 -16.80 13.63
C ASN A 165 -6.32 -17.05 13.63
N VAL A 166 -5.87 -18.01 12.83
CA VAL A 166 -4.45 -18.26 12.54
C VAL A 166 -4.11 -17.63 11.21
N ARG A 167 -3.06 -16.81 11.18
CA ARG A 167 -2.66 -16.03 10.00
C ARG A 167 -1.31 -16.46 9.46
N THR A 168 -1.04 -16.15 8.21
CA THR A 168 0.23 -16.45 7.54
C THR A 168 1.40 -15.58 8.02
N GLY A 169 1.13 -14.50 8.78
CA GLY A 169 2.13 -13.61 9.35
C GLY A 169 1.60 -12.83 10.54
N ALA A 170 2.49 -12.19 11.31
CA ALA A 170 2.15 -11.34 12.45
C ALA A 170 1.45 -10.07 11.98
N GLY A 171 0.16 -9.90 12.32
CA GLY A 171 -0.64 -8.72 11.94
C GLY A 171 -1.98 -9.08 11.30
N THR A 172 -2.97 -8.21 11.47
CA THR A 172 -4.32 -8.40 10.93
C THR A 172 -4.38 -8.23 9.41
N GLY A 173 -3.40 -7.59 8.80
CA GLY A 173 -3.27 -7.46 7.34
C GLY A 173 -2.83 -8.74 6.62
N ASN A 174 -2.27 -9.72 7.36
CA ASN A 174 -1.89 -11.00 6.76
C ASN A 174 -3.13 -11.90 6.57
N GLY A 175 -3.13 -12.67 5.46
CA GLY A 175 -4.20 -13.60 5.14
C GLY A 175 -4.37 -14.70 6.19
N MET A 176 -5.52 -15.37 6.17
CA MET A 176 -5.76 -16.56 6.99
C MET A 176 -4.88 -17.72 6.54
N LEU A 177 -4.30 -18.44 7.49
CA LEU A 177 -3.66 -19.71 7.19
C LEU A 177 -4.73 -20.71 6.73
N LYS A 178 -4.47 -21.41 5.63
CA LYS A 178 -5.41 -22.40 5.09
C LYS A 178 -4.87 -23.81 5.32
N VAL A 179 -5.75 -24.69 5.81
CA VAL A 179 -5.49 -26.12 5.94
C VAL A 179 -6.61 -26.85 5.19
N GLY A 180 -6.26 -27.68 4.23
CA GLY A 180 -7.24 -28.37 3.39
C GLY A 180 -8.15 -27.40 2.59
N GLY A 181 -7.65 -26.21 2.22
CA GLY A 181 -8.40 -25.18 1.49
C GLY A 181 -9.35 -24.32 2.35
N LYS A 182 -9.50 -24.62 3.65
CA LYS A 182 -10.35 -23.89 4.60
C LYS A 182 -9.50 -23.01 5.51
N ASP A 183 -10.05 -21.89 5.95
CA ASP A 183 -9.42 -20.98 6.90
C ASP A 183 -9.21 -21.70 8.23
N PHE A 184 -7.97 -21.64 8.74
CA PHE A 184 -7.59 -22.35 9.96
C PHE A 184 -7.82 -21.48 11.18
N GLN A 185 -8.60 -22.00 12.12
CA GLN A 185 -8.99 -21.32 13.36
C GLN A 185 -8.79 -22.24 14.55
N LEU A 186 -8.49 -21.66 15.71
CA LEU A 186 -8.33 -22.37 16.97
C LEU A 186 -9.56 -22.12 17.85
N PRO A 187 -10.22 -23.16 18.36
CA PRO A 187 -11.34 -23.01 19.29
C PRO A 187 -10.86 -22.62 20.69
N LYS A 188 -11.75 -22.08 21.48
CA LYS A 188 -11.53 -21.77 22.90
C LYS A 188 -11.06 -23.00 23.69
N GLY A 189 -10.11 -22.78 24.57
CA GLY A 189 -9.52 -23.85 25.39
C GLY A 189 -8.40 -24.60 24.68
N MET A 190 -8.17 -24.42 23.39
CA MET A 190 -7.06 -25.07 22.71
C MET A 190 -5.72 -24.54 23.22
N VAL A 191 -4.80 -25.47 23.50
CA VAL A 191 -3.44 -25.17 23.94
C VAL A 191 -2.50 -25.29 22.74
N VAL A 192 -1.70 -24.27 22.50
CA VAL A 192 -0.67 -24.26 21.46
C VAL A 192 0.66 -23.76 22.02
N SER A 193 1.75 -24.23 21.44
CA SER A 193 3.11 -23.77 21.82
C SER A 193 3.55 -22.64 20.92
N ILE A 194 4.14 -21.63 21.52
CA ILE A 194 4.71 -20.44 20.84
C ILE A 194 6.22 -20.56 20.80
N GLU A 195 6.83 -20.45 19.62
CA GLU A 195 8.28 -20.50 19.40
C GLU A 195 8.93 -19.13 19.15
N ALA A 196 8.11 -18.14 18.80
CA ALA A 196 8.59 -16.80 18.51
C ALA A 196 7.49 -15.77 18.73
N GLU A 197 7.89 -14.55 19.11
CA GLU A 197 6.99 -13.42 19.33
C GLU A 197 7.40 -12.18 18.55
N THR A 198 6.40 -11.40 18.12
CA THR A 198 6.60 -10.07 17.56
C THR A 198 5.33 -9.24 17.70
N SER A 199 5.42 -8.02 18.20
CA SER A 199 4.31 -7.03 18.28
C SER A 199 2.99 -7.58 18.85
N GLY A 200 3.07 -8.44 19.88
CA GLY A 200 1.88 -9.06 20.50
C GLY A 200 1.27 -10.22 19.70
N TRP A 201 2.01 -10.74 18.71
CA TRP A 201 1.70 -11.96 17.96
C TRP A 201 2.66 -13.06 18.33
N GLY A 202 2.16 -14.29 18.44
CA GLY A 202 2.94 -15.49 18.68
C GLY A 202 2.92 -16.43 17.49
N LYS A 203 4.09 -16.95 17.09
CA LYS A 203 4.22 -17.98 16.06
C LYS A 203 4.02 -19.35 16.67
N ILE A 204 3.08 -20.10 16.14
CA ILE A 204 2.77 -21.45 16.62
C ILE A 204 3.83 -22.41 16.10
N THR A 205 4.38 -23.21 17.01
CA THR A 205 5.33 -24.29 16.70
C THR A 205 4.68 -25.31 15.75
N ASN A 206 5.43 -25.77 14.76
CA ASN A 206 5.04 -26.85 13.81
C ASN A 206 3.89 -26.53 12.84
N ILE A 207 3.17 -25.41 13.00
CA ILE A 207 2.07 -25.03 12.11
C ILE A 207 2.51 -23.88 11.19
N GLY A 208 3.52 -23.08 11.62
CA GLY A 208 4.01 -21.92 10.86
C GLY A 208 3.05 -20.74 10.83
N GLY A 209 1.92 -20.80 11.54
CA GLY A 209 0.93 -19.74 11.62
C GLY A 209 1.12 -18.81 12.82
N TRP A 210 0.50 -17.63 12.76
CA TRP A 210 0.57 -16.59 13.77
C TRP A 210 -0.79 -16.32 14.41
N ILE A 211 -0.80 -16.17 15.73
CA ILE A 211 -1.98 -15.80 16.52
C ILE A 211 -1.73 -14.55 17.35
N LYS A 212 -2.78 -13.79 17.61
CA LYS A 212 -2.69 -12.59 18.46
C LYS A 212 -2.75 -13.02 19.93
N LEU A 213 -1.67 -12.76 20.66
CA LEU A 213 -1.49 -13.22 22.05
C LEU A 213 -2.46 -12.60 23.05
N SER A 214 -3.06 -11.43 22.74
CA SER A 214 -4.10 -10.83 23.60
C SER A 214 -5.39 -11.67 23.70
N TYR A 215 -5.56 -12.68 22.86
CA TYR A 215 -6.66 -13.65 22.90
C TYR A 215 -6.22 -15.00 23.46
N THR A 216 -5.15 -15.01 24.22
CA THR A 216 -4.62 -16.23 24.86
C THR A 216 -4.22 -15.94 26.30
N LYS A 217 -4.13 -16.98 27.12
CA LYS A 217 -3.57 -16.95 28.46
C LYS A 217 -2.33 -17.83 28.49
N LYS A 218 -1.23 -17.30 29.01
CA LYS A 218 0.00 -18.06 29.21
C LYS A 218 -0.23 -19.09 30.32
N GLY A 219 0.15 -20.37 30.07
CA GLY A 219 0.11 -21.42 31.03
C GLY A 219 1.22 -21.31 32.07
#